data_7dd3ca3ac5d26267c18c78d98fe240aa
#
_entry.id   7dd3ca3ac5d26267c18c78d98fe240aa
#
_cell.length_a   1.000
_cell.length_b   1.000
_cell.length_c   1.000
_cell.angle_alpha   90.00
_cell.angle_beta   90.00
_cell.angle_gamma   90.00
#
_symmetry.space_group_name_H-M   'P 1'
#
loop_
_entity.id
_entity.type
_entity.pdbx_description
1 polymer ?
#
loop_
_entity_poly.entity_id
_entity_poly.type
_entity_poly.pdbx_seq_one_letter_code
_entity_poly.pdbx_strand_id
1 'polypeptide(L)'
;MKKAPVTQTPVKDFFFRGLICGGFGPVVMGIIYFILHFTVEEFSLSGMAVFTAVISTYLLAFVHAGASVFYQIESWSLGKSVLFHFSLLYVAYVLCYVLNDWLPFDLLSLGIFTAVFAGGYALILLVISVSIRMTVRRLNKQLR
;
A
#
# COMPACT_ATOMS: atom_id res chain seq x y z
N MET A 1 17.78 0.85 32.95
CA MET A 1 16.55 0.07 32.73
C MET A 1 16.59 -0.49 31.32
N LYS A 2 16.88 -1.79 31.14
CA LYS A 2 16.78 -2.48 29.83
C LYS A 2 15.31 -2.64 29.52
N LYS A 3 14.79 -1.93 28.51
CA LYS A 3 13.49 -2.27 27.95
C LYS A 3 13.56 -3.68 27.42
N ALA A 4 12.72 -4.56 27.96
CA ALA A 4 12.54 -5.91 27.43
C ALA A 4 12.19 -5.79 25.95
N PRO A 5 12.76 -6.61 25.04
CA PRO A 5 12.35 -6.64 23.66
C PRO A 5 10.88 -7.08 23.62
N VAL A 6 10.01 -6.20 23.18
CA VAL A 6 8.64 -6.57 22.84
C VAL A 6 8.75 -7.43 21.58
N THR A 7 8.90 -8.72 21.78
CA THR A 7 8.82 -9.74 20.71
C THR A 7 7.37 -9.83 20.24
N GLN A 8 6.91 -8.79 19.54
CA GLN A 8 5.68 -8.93 18.79
C GLN A 8 6.00 -9.83 17.60
N THR A 9 5.24 -10.91 17.46
CA THR A 9 5.41 -11.80 16.31
C THR A 9 5.04 -11.02 15.05
N PRO A 10 5.77 -11.17 13.93
CA PRO A 10 5.49 -10.45 12.67
C PRO A 10 4.02 -10.54 12.23
N VAL A 11 3.36 -11.65 12.56
CA VAL A 11 1.94 -11.88 12.28
C VAL A 11 1.03 -10.91 13.07
N LYS A 12 1.29 -10.72 14.36
CA LYS A 12 0.51 -9.78 15.19
C LYS A 12 0.67 -8.34 14.69
N ASP A 13 1.88 -7.96 14.32
CA ASP A 13 2.16 -6.63 13.78
C ASP A 13 1.48 -6.39 12.44
N PHE A 14 1.44 -7.40 11.57
CA PHE A 14 0.72 -7.36 10.31
C PHE A 14 -0.77 -7.04 10.53
N PHE A 15 -1.45 -7.82 11.37
CA PHE A 15 -2.86 -7.63 11.65
C PHE A 15 -3.13 -6.30 12.36
N PHE A 16 -2.32 -5.93 13.34
CA PHE A 16 -2.50 -4.69 14.07
C PHE A 16 -2.38 -3.45 13.17
N ARG A 17 -1.36 -3.40 12.33
CA ARG A 17 -1.17 -2.32 11.35
C ARG A 17 -2.28 -2.29 10.31
N GLY A 18 -2.65 -3.47 9.81
CA GLY A 18 -3.74 -3.60 8.86
C GLY A 18 -5.07 -3.07 9.42
N LEU A 19 -5.43 -3.45 10.64
CA LEU A 19 -6.66 -3.00 11.28
C LEU A 19 -6.68 -1.48 11.52
N ILE A 20 -5.56 -0.89 11.97
CA ILE A 20 -5.48 0.56 12.19
C ILE A 20 -5.63 1.33 10.88
N CYS A 21 -4.96 0.87 9.82
CA CYS A 21 -4.89 1.60 8.55
C CYS A 21 -5.97 1.21 7.55
N GLY A 22 -6.68 0.09 7.76
CA GLY A 22 -7.69 -0.41 6.83
C GLY A 22 -8.76 0.62 6.47
N GLY A 23 -9.20 1.41 7.44
CA GLY A 23 -10.20 2.45 7.25
C GLY A 23 -9.80 3.58 6.27
N PHE A 24 -8.50 3.80 6.03
CA PHE A 24 -8.04 4.82 5.08
C PHE A 24 -8.45 4.50 3.64
N GLY A 25 -8.51 3.23 3.24
CA GLY A 25 -8.93 2.82 1.90
C GLY A 25 -10.32 3.34 1.53
N PRO A 26 -11.38 3.00 2.29
CA PRO A 26 -12.73 3.51 2.05
C PRO A 26 -12.84 5.04 2.11
N VAL A 27 -12.08 5.71 2.97
CA VAL A 27 -12.09 7.19 3.06
C VAL A 27 -11.53 7.79 1.77
N VAL A 28 -10.39 7.31 1.29
CA VAL A 28 -9.82 7.76 0.00
C VAL A 28 -10.79 7.48 -1.14
N MET A 29 -11.40 6.31 -1.17
CA MET A 29 -12.38 5.94 -2.18
C MET A 29 -13.61 6.85 -2.14
N GLY A 30 -14.12 7.16 -0.96
CA GLY A 30 -15.21 8.11 -0.77
C GLY A 30 -14.89 9.50 -1.31
N ILE A 31 -13.67 10.00 -1.08
CA ILE A 31 -13.19 11.27 -1.65
C ILE A 31 -13.16 11.22 -3.18
N ILE A 32 -12.67 10.13 -3.76
CA ILE A 32 -12.61 9.96 -5.22
C ILE A 32 -14.04 9.98 -5.80
N TYR A 33 -14.97 9.21 -5.23
CA TYR A 33 -16.37 9.19 -5.68
C TYR A 33 -17.06 10.55 -5.51
N PHE A 34 -16.75 11.27 -4.43
CA PHE A 34 -17.23 12.64 -4.24
C PHE A 34 -16.74 13.58 -5.36
N ILE A 35 -15.46 13.51 -5.72
CA ILE A 35 -14.90 14.31 -6.83
C ILE A 35 -15.57 13.92 -8.15
N LEU A 36 -15.70 12.62 -8.45
CA LEU A 36 -16.32 12.12 -9.68
C LEU A 36 -17.77 12.58 -9.81
N HIS A 37 -18.51 12.67 -8.72
CA HIS A 37 -19.88 13.19 -8.72
C HIS A 37 -19.98 14.62 -9.29
N PHE A 38 -18.97 15.47 -9.09
CA PHE A 38 -18.97 16.85 -9.59
C PHE A 38 -18.28 17.01 -10.95
N THR A 39 -17.47 16.04 -11.37
CA THR A 39 -16.64 16.16 -12.57
C THR A 39 -17.14 15.35 -13.75
N VAL A 40 -17.96 14.34 -13.50
CA VAL A 40 -18.47 13.43 -14.51
C VAL A 40 -20.00 13.57 -14.57
N GLU A 41 -20.52 13.94 -15.73
CA GLU A 41 -21.96 14.04 -15.97
C GLU A 41 -22.63 12.67 -15.78
N GLU A 42 -23.79 12.65 -15.12
CA GLU A 42 -24.58 11.44 -14.84
C GLU A 42 -23.84 10.35 -14.05
N PHE A 43 -22.78 10.72 -13.27
CA PHE A 43 -22.08 9.76 -12.43
C PHE A 43 -23.03 9.14 -11.40
N SER A 44 -23.28 7.86 -11.55
CA SER A 44 -24.10 7.09 -10.61
C SER A 44 -23.47 5.74 -10.31
N LEU A 45 -23.63 5.25 -9.10
CA LEU A 45 -23.12 3.96 -8.66
C LEU A 45 -24.26 3.12 -8.08
N SER A 46 -24.26 1.83 -8.40
CA SER A 46 -25.14 0.89 -7.74
C SER A 46 -24.70 0.67 -6.29
N GLY A 47 -25.63 0.29 -5.41
CA GLY A 47 -25.31 -0.07 -4.04
C GLY A 47 -24.27 -1.20 -3.96
N MET A 48 -24.30 -2.17 -4.91
CA MET A 48 -23.32 -3.25 -4.98
C MET A 48 -21.92 -2.71 -5.35
N ALA A 49 -21.82 -1.79 -6.31
CA ALA A 49 -20.55 -1.19 -6.70
C ALA A 49 -19.91 -0.44 -5.50
N VAL A 50 -20.73 0.33 -4.76
CA VAL A 50 -20.25 1.02 -3.56
C VAL A 50 -19.80 0.03 -2.48
N PHE A 51 -20.59 -1.02 -2.23
CA PHE A 51 -20.23 -2.06 -1.24
C PHE A 51 -18.92 -2.75 -1.60
N THR A 52 -18.77 -3.18 -2.86
CA THR A 52 -17.54 -3.83 -3.35
C THR A 52 -16.34 -2.90 -3.21
N ALA A 53 -16.49 -1.62 -3.59
CA ALA A 53 -15.43 -0.63 -3.46
C ALA A 53 -15.00 -0.40 -2.01
N VAL A 54 -15.94 -0.28 -1.08
CA VAL A 54 -15.65 -0.10 0.35
C VAL A 54 -14.90 -1.29 0.92
N ILE A 55 -15.37 -2.51 0.67
CA ILE A 55 -14.73 -3.72 1.23
C ILE A 55 -13.37 -3.97 0.60
N SER A 56 -13.26 -3.89 -0.73
CA SER A 56 -12.01 -4.16 -1.42
C SER A 56 -10.92 -3.12 -1.09
N THR A 57 -11.27 -1.83 -0.98
CA THR A 57 -10.30 -0.78 -0.61
C THR A 57 -9.93 -0.85 0.87
N TYR A 58 -10.84 -1.28 1.76
CA TYR A 58 -10.49 -1.59 3.14
C TYR A 58 -9.45 -2.70 3.21
N LEU A 59 -9.69 -3.82 2.52
CA LEU A 59 -8.76 -4.96 2.47
C LEU A 59 -7.42 -4.57 1.82
N LEU A 60 -7.46 -3.73 0.78
CA LEU A 60 -6.26 -3.22 0.12
C LEU A 60 -5.40 -2.39 1.08
N ALA A 61 -6.01 -1.45 1.80
CA ALA A 61 -5.31 -0.63 2.80
C ALA A 61 -4.79 -1.46 3.97
N PHE A 62 -5.57 -2.47 4.40
CA PHE A 62 -5.17 -3.43 5.43
C PHE A 62 -3.92 -4.20 5.01
N VAL A 63 -3.91 -4.78 3.80
CA VAL A 63 -2.75 -5.52 3.26
C VAL A 63 -1.55 -4.59 3.09
N HIS A 64 -1.78 -3.37 2.57
CA HIS A 64 -0.72 -2.40 2.34
C HIS A 64 0.02 -2.05 3.64
N ALA A 65 -0.72 -1.71 4.69
CA ALA A 65 -0.13 -1.38 5.98
C ALA A 65 0.51 -2.60 6.65
N GLY A 66 -0.17 -3.75 6.60
CA GLY A 66 0.33 -5.00 7.16
C GLY A 66 1.62 -5.47 6.50
N ALA A 67 1.72 -5.39 5.18
CA ALA A 67 2.90 -5.79 4.42
C ALA A 67 4.18 -5.06 4.82
N SER A 68 4.07 -3.87 5.44
CA SER A 68 5.23 -3.13 5.95
C SER A 68 6.04 -3.92 6.99
N VAL A 69 5.47 -4.96 7.58
CA VAL A 69 6.17 -5.85 8.52
C VAL A 69 7.35 -6.58 7.87
N PHE A 70 7.33 -6.81 6.57
CA PHE A 70 8.43 -7.48 5.86
C PHE A 70 9.78 -6.76 5.99
N TYR A 71 9.75 -5.43 6.17
CA TYR A 71 10.95 -4.63 6.41
C TYR A 71 11.50 -4.75 7.83
N GLN A 72 10.79 -5.41 8.75
CA GLN A 72 11.17 -5.58 10.15
C GLN A 72 11.70 -6.97 10.46
N ILE A 73 11.70 -7.87 9.47
CA ILE A 73 12.22 -9.23 9.63
C ILE A 73 13.75 -9.17 9.55
N GLU A 74 14.41 -9.22 10.70
CA GLU A 74 15.87 -9.07 10.82
C GLU A 74 16.67 -10.07 9.98
N SER A 75 16.13 -11.30 9.79
CA SER A 75 16.77 -12.35 8.99
C SER A 75 16.66 -12.13 7.47
N TRP A 76 15.90 -11.11 7.02
CA TRP A 76 15.68 -10.86 5.60
C TRP A 76 16.61 -9.74 5.09
N SER A 77 17.17 -9.95 3.89
CA SER A 77 17.83 -8.87 3.17
C SER A 77 16.80 -7.84 2.69
N LEU A 78 17.21 -6.58 2.55
CA LEU A 78 16.35 -5.52 2.04
C LEU A 78 15.69 -5.90 0.69
N GLY A 79 16.47 -6.51 -0.23
CA GLY A 79 15.94 -6.96 -1.52
C GLY A 79 14.84 -8.00 -1.39
N LYS A 80 14.97 -8.96 -0.44
CA LYS A 80 13.94 -9.95 -0.15
C LYS A 80 12.68 -9.27 0.39
N SER A 81 12.81 -8.37 1.35
CA SER A 81 11.68 -7.63 1.92
C SER A 81 10.94 -6.80 0.86
N VAL A 82 11.67 -6.11 -0.01
CA VAL A 82 11.11 -5.34 -1.13
C VAL A 82 10.35 -6.25 -2.10
N LEU A 83 10.94 -7.40 -2.46
CA LEU A 83 10.30 -8.33 -3.40
C LEU A 83 8.97 -8.86 -2.85
N PHE A 84 8.95 -9.34 -1.61
CA PHE A 84 7.73 -9.87 -1.00
C PHE A 84 6.67 -8.78 -0.79
N HIS A 85 7.07 -7.59 -0.35
CA HIS A 85 6.17 -6.44 -0.21
C HIS A 85 5.57 -6.03 -1.55
N PHE A 86 6.40 -5.87 -2.58
CA PHE A 86 5.95 -5.54 -3.93
C PHE A 86 4.97 -6.58 -4.47
N SER A 87 5.33 -7.87 -4.40
CA SER A 87 4.50 -8.95 -4.93
C SER A 87 3.14 -9.03 -4.24
N LEU A 88 3.10 -8.93 -2.91
CA LEU A 88 1.86 -8.95 -2.15
C LEU A 88 0.97 -7.76 -2.50
N LEU A 89 1.54 -6.55 -2.56
CA LEU A 89 0.80 -5.36 -2.94
C LEU A 89 0.31 -5.43 -4.38
N TYR A 90 1.15 -5.85 -5.32
CA TYR A 90 0.77 -5.98 -6.73
C TYR A 90 -0.46 -6.87 -6.90
N VAL A 91 -0.44 -8.06 -6.30
CA VAL A 91 -1.59 -8.99 -6.34
C VAL A 91 -2.83 -8.35 -5.70
N ALA A 92 -2.69 -7.72 -4.53
CA ALA A 92 -3.81 -7.09 -3.85
C ALA A 92 -4.43 -5.94 -4.66
N TYR A 93 -3.59 -5.12 -5.31
CA TYR A 93 -4.05 -4.02 -6.17
C TYR A 93 -4.75 -4.55 -7.42
N VAL A 94 -4.15 -5.52 -8.13
CA VAL A 94 -4.80 -6.13 -9.31
C VAL A 94 -6.16 -6.70 -8.95
N LEU A 95 -6.25 -7.47 -7.87
CA LEU A 95 -7.52 -8.04 -7.41
C LEU A 95 -8.55 -6.96 -7.06
N CYS A 96 -8.14 -5.91 -6.33
CA CYS A 96 -9.03 -4.81 -5.99
C CYS A 96 -9.58 -4.12 -7.24
N TYR A 97 -8.73 -3.83 -8.22
CA TYR A 97 -9.10 -3.12 -9.44
C TYR A 97 -9.98 -3.97 -10.36
N VAL A 98 -9.68 -5.26 -10.49
CA VAL A 98 -10.51 -6.20 -11.28
C VAL A 98 -11.88 -6.42 -10.63
N LEU A 99 -11.94 -6.59 -9.31
CA LEU A 99 -13.21 -6.79 -8.59
C LEU A 99 -14.17 -5.59 -8.67
N ASN A 100 -13.63 -4.40 -8.89
CA ASN A 100 -14.42 -3.17 -9.03
C ASN A 100 -14.68 -2.75 -10.50
N ASP A 101 -14.27 -3.56 -11.46
CA ASP A 101 -14.32 -3.22 -12.90
C ASP A 101 -13.57 -1.92 -13.25
N TRP A 102 -12.56 -1.53 -12.44
CA TRP A 102 -11.73 -0.36 -12.71
C TRP A 102 -10.56 -0.66 -13.65
N LEU A 103 -10.23 -1.93 -13.83
CA LEU A 103 -9.18 -2.40 -14.73
C LEU A 103 -9.76 -3.45 -15.66
N PRO A 104 -9.86 -3.18 -16.98
CA PRO A 104 -10.21 -4.20 -17.96
C PRO A 104 -9.20 -5.36 -17.90
N PHE A 105 -9.71 -6.59 -17.91
CA PHE A 105 -8.87 -7.78 -17.82
C PHE A 105 -8.36 -8.20 -19.22
N ASP A 106 -7.58 -7.29 -19.84
CA ASP A 106 -6.88 -7.53 -21.10
C ASP A 106 -5.38 -7.29 -20.93
N LEU A 107 -4.59 -7.85 -21.83
CA LEU A 107 -3.12 -7.85 -21.72
C LEU A 107 -2.51 -6.43 -21.77
N LEU A 108 -3.10 -5.53 -22.57
CA LEU A 108 -2.59 -4.16 -22.70
C LEU A 108 -2.86 -3.36 -21.43
N SER A 109 -4.10 -3.39 -20.93
CA SER A 109 -4.49 -2.69 -19.71
C SER A 109 -3.70 -3.17 -18.49
N LEU A 110 -3.53 -4.49 -18.37
CA LEU A 110 -2.72 -5.09 -17.31
C LEU A 110 -1.23 -4.72 -17.45
N GLY A 111 -0.71 -4.64 -18.66
CA GLY A 111 0.67 -4.21 -18.94
C GLY A 111 0.90 -2.75 -18.53
N ILE A 112 -0.01 -1.84 -18.89
CA ILE A 112 0.04 -0.43 -18.51
C ILE A 112 -0.04 -0.29 -16.98
N PHE A 113 -1.02 -0.97 -16.37
CA PHE A 113 -1.17 -0.98 -14.91
C PHE A 113 0.12 -1.44 -14.21
N THR A 114 0.72 -2.53 -14.69
CA THR A 114 1.98 -3.07 -14.13
C THR A 114 3.12 -2.06 -14.26
N ALA A 115 3.26 -1.40 -15.40
CA ALA A 115 4.31 -0.41 -15.62
C ALA A 115 4.13 0.82 -14.69
N VAL A 116 2.91 1.32 -14.55
CA VAL A 116 2.58 2.45 -13.66
C VAL A 116 2.80 2.06 -12.19
N PHE A 117 2.33 0.87 -11.79
CA PHE A 117 2.50 0.38 -10.43
C PHE A 117 3.98 0.19 -10.07
N ALA A 118 4.75 -0.47 -10.94
CA ALA A 118 6.19 -0.69 -10.73
C ALA A 118 6.98 0.63 -10.70
N GLY A 119 6.65 1.57 -11.61
CA GLY A 119 7.27 2.90 -11.65
C GLY A 119 6.98 3.71 -10.39
N GLY A 120 5.72 3.76 -9.97
CA GLY A 120 5.30 4.43 -8.73
C GLY A 120 5.96 3.82 -7.49
N TYR A 121 6.00 2.50 -7.41
CA TYR A 121 6.65 1.79 -6.32
C TYR A 121 8.16 2.07 -6.27
N ALA A 122 8.85 2.04 -7.41
CA ALA A 122 10.27 2.37 -7.51
C ALA A 122 10.55 3.82 -7.10
N LEU A 123 9.70 4.77 -7.50
CA LEU A 123 9.80 6.17 -7.12
C LEU A 123 9.70 6.35 -5.60
N ILE A 124 8.72 5.71 -4.96
CA ILE A 124 8.56 5.74 -3.50
C ILE A 124 9.79 5.16 -2.80
N LEU A 125 10.30 4.01 -3.24
CA LEU A 125 11.52 3.42 -2.69
C LEU A 125 12.73 4.36 -2.84
N LEU A 126 12.86 5.04 -3.98
CA LEU A 126 13.92 6.01 -4.21
C LEU A 126 13.83 7.18 -3.21
N VAL A 127 12.64 7.77 -3.05
CA VAL A 127 12.40 8.88 -2.11
C VAL A 127 12.74 8.46 -0.67
N ILE A 128 12.28 7.29 -0.25
CA ILE A 128 12.58 6.75 1.09
C ILE A 128 14.09 6.54 1.27
N SER A 129 14.75 5.93 0.28
CA SER A 129 16.19 5.66 0.33
C SER A 129 17.03 6.94 0.42
N VAL A 130 16.65 7.97 -0.36
CA VAL A 130 17.31 9.29 -0.32
C VAL A 130 17.07 9.96 1.03
N SER A 131 15.85 9.93 1.55
CA SER A 131 15.49 10.50 2.85
C SER A 131 16.30 9.88 4.00
N ILE A 132 16.41 8.55 4.01
CA ILE A 132 17.21 7.83 5.01
C ILE A 132 18.70 8.23 4.91
N ARG A 133 19.27 8.26 3.70
CA ARG A 133 20.67 8.67 3.49
C ARG A 133 20.92 10.10 3.97
N MET A 134 20.01 11.02 3.71
CA MET A 134 20.11 12.40 4.18
C MET A 134 20.07 12.49 5.71
N THR A 135 19.17 11.76 6.34
CA THR A 135 19.04 11.72 7.81
C THR A 135 20.29 11.17 8.45
N VAL A 136 20.83 10.05 7.96
CA VAL A 136 22.07 9.46 8.47
C VAL A 136 23.25 10.42 8.31
N ARG A 137 23.36 11.12 7.17
CA ARG A 137 24.41 12.12 6.96
C ARG A 137 24.31 13.30 7.93
N ARG A 138 23.09 13.76 8.24
CA ARG A 138 22.87 14.85 9.22
C ARG A 138 23.29 14.41 10.62
N LEU A 139 22.89 13.22 11.07
CA LEU A 139 23.25 12.67 12.36
C LEU A 139 24.77 12.51 12.50
N ASN A 140 25.45 11.98 11.48
CA ASN A 140 26.91 11.83 11.51
C ASN A 140 27.67 13.17 11.55
N LYS A 141 27.09 14.27 11.04
CA LYS A 141 27.68 15.60 11.17
C LYS A 141 27.53 16.19 12.56
N GLN A 142 26.53 15.78 13.32
CA GLN A 142 26.31 16.25 14.70
C GLN A 142 27.20 15.52 15.72
N LEU A 143 27.72 14.35 15.34
CA LEU A 143 28.62 13.55 16.20
C LEU A 143 30.10 13.84 15.98
N ARG A 144 30.44 14.72 15.04
CA ARG A 144 31.81 15.23 14.77
C ARG A 144 31.99 16.64 15.32
#